data_5990958eefc1c5bc2cf4613b47dc1e07
#
_entry.id   5990958eefc1c5bc2cf4613b47dc1e07
#
_cell.length_a   1.000
_cell.length_b   1.000
_cell.length_c   1.000
_cell.angle_alpha   90.00
_cell.angle_beta   90.00
_cell.angle_gamma   90.00
#
_symmetry.space_group_name_H-M   'P 1'
#
loop_
_entity.id
_entity.type
_entity.pdbx_description
1 polymer ?
#
loop_
_entity_poly.entity_id
_entity_poly.type
_entity_poly.pdbx_seq_one_letter_code
_entity_poly.pdbx_strand_id
1 'polypeptide(L)'
;MTGMSDGIVITPSHNPPSDGGFKYNPVNGGPADVGITSQIQDAANIYLEKKLEGVKRVPFNQALIASTTHTYEYRRNYVRDLCNVVDMESIRASGIVLGADPLGGSGVNYWGEIADFYKVNLQIVSKEVDTSFKFMTADWDGKIRMDPSSKYAMQRLLSLKDKFEVSFGCDPDYDRHGIVTKTHGLMQPNHYLSVAIDYLFRNREGWKKEAGVGKTLVSSSIIDRVAEGLGRKLVEVPVGFKWFVNGLIDGSLGFGGEESAGASFLRFDGKAWSTDKDGIILALLSGEITARSGMNPAQYYDKLTEKYGRPCYARHDAPCTPEMKKLLKSISPEKIRTSEIAGSPIVKIETKASSNQASFGGVKVSTSDGWFAARPSGTENVYKIYAESFKDEKHLEEIFAGAENMIAGLGR
;
A
#
# COMPACT_ATOMS: atom_id res chain seq x y z
N MET A 1 -10.48 6.20 -26.40
CA MET A 1 -11.26 7.33 -25.88
C MET A 1 -10.30 8.52 -25.76
N THR A 2 -10.64 9.66 -26.33
CA THR A 2 -9.79 10.86 -26.34
C THR A 2 -10.32 11.96 -25.43
N GLY A 3 -11.20 11.64 -24.47
CA GLY A 3 -11.79 12.57 -23.53
C GLY A 3 -11.26 12.42 -22.10
N MET A 4 -11.42 13.45 -21.28
CA MET A 4 -11.20 13.36 -19.84
C MET A 4 -12.38 12.62 -19.21
N SER A 5 -12.08 11.68 -18.31
CA SER A 5 -13.07 10.93 -17.54
C SER A 5 -12.62 10.82 -16.09
N ASP A 6 -13.55 10.69 -15.19
CA ASP A 6 -13.36 10.34 -13.80
C ASP A 6 -13.85 8.91 -13.54
N GLY A 7 -13.59 8.39 -12.36
CA GLY A 7 -13.91 7.02 -11.99
C GLY A 7 -14.55 6.91 -10.62
N ILE A 8 -15.49 5.96 -10.51
CA ILE A 8 -16.04 5.50 -9.24
C ILE A 8 -15.75 4.02 -9.11
N VAL A 9 -15.14 3.62 -7.97
CA VAL A 9 -14.87 2.23 -7.63
C VAL A 9 -15.71 1.85 -6.42
N ILE A 10 -16.60 0.88 -6.59
CA ILE A 10 -17.45 0.37 -5.49
C ILE A 10 -16.66 -0.70 -4.76
N THR A 11 -16.19 -0.37 -3.55
CA THR A 11 -15.33 -1.26 -2.77
C THR A 11 -15.26 -0.83 -1.30
N PRO A 12 -15.30 -1.79 -0.34
CA PRO A 12 -14.86 -1.57 1.03
C PRO A 12 -13.36 -1.84 1.22
N SER A 13 -12.56 -1.98 0.13
CA SER A 13 -11.17 -2.43 0.17
C SER A 13 -11.06 -3.83 0.83
N HIS A 14 -10.16 -4.01 1.78
CA HIS A 14 -9.91 -5.25 2.51
C HIS A 14 -10.77 -5.41 3.80
N ASN A 15 -11.70 -4.50 4.04
CA ASN A 15 -12.55 -4.51 5.23
C ASN A 15 -13.48 -5.73 5.27
N PRO A 16 -14.09 -6.04 6.44
CA PRO A 16 -15.05 -7.13 6.58
C PRO A 16 -16.18 -7.09 5.54
N PRO A 17 -16.74 -8.24 5.15
CA PRO A 17 -17.79 -8.32 4.13
C PRO A 17 -19.07 -7.53 4.43
N SER A 18 -19.31 -7.19 5.70
CA SER A 18 -20.42 -6.33 6.15
C SER A 18 -20.25 -4.86 5.76
N ASP A 19 -19.02 -4.45 5.44
CA ASP A 19 -18.72 -3.06 5.14
C ASP A 19 -19.01 -2.74 3.67
N GLY A 20 -19.44 -1.51 3.41
CA GLY A 20 -19.61 -0.96 2.08
C GLY A 20 -18.70 0.24 1.89
N GLY A 21 -18.56 0.71 0.64
CA GLY A 21 -17.82 1.91 0.34
C GLY A 21 -17.70 2.20 -1.14
N PHE A 22 -17.17 3.35 -1.45
CA PHE A 22 -16.75 3.71 -2.80
C PHE A 22 -15.55 4.66 -2.76
N LYS A 23 -14.77 4.62 -3.82
CA LYS A 23 -13.66 5.53 -4.06
C LYS A 23 -13.99 6.41 -5.28
N TYR A 24 -13.57 7.66 -5.26
CA TYR A 24 -13.67 8.57 -6.40
C TYR A 24 -12.27 8.93 -6.88
N ASN A 25 -12.04 8.75 -8.16
CA ASN A 25 -10.80 9.07 -8.85
C ASN A 25 -11.09 10.16 -9.88
N PRO A 26 -10.63 11.40 -9.69
CA PRO A 26 -10.78 12.49 -10.64
C PRO A 26 -10.00 12.24 -11.93
N VAL A 27 -10.07 13.15 -12.88
CA VAL A 27 -9.49 13.04 -14.23
C VAL A 27 -7.98 12.74 -14.28
N ASN A 28 -7.25 12.94 -13.18
CA ASN A 28 -5.85 12.52 -13.05
C ASN A 28 -5.67 11.03 -12.79
N GLY A 29 -6.77 10.29 -12.60
CA GLY A 29 -6.80 8.84 -12.39
C GLY A 29 -6.42 8.36 -11.00
N GLY A 30 -5.85 9.21 -10.15
CA GLY A 30 -5.47 8.84 -8.78
C GLY A 30 -6.58 9.09 -7.76
N PRO A 31 -6.37 8.71 -6.48
CA PRO A 31 -7.35 8.96 -5.42
C PRO A 31 -7.61 10.45 -5.22
N ALA A 32 -8.87 10.84 -5.06
CA ALA A 32 -9.27 12.22 -4.83
C ALA A 32 -8.65 12.80 -3.55
N ASP A 33 -8.34 14.07 -3.57
CA ASP A 33 -7.88 14.80 -2.39
C ASP A 33 -9.03 15.08 -1.40
N VAL A 34 -8.65 15.55 -0.19
CA VAL A 34 -9.62 15.82 0.89
C VAL A 34 -10.61 16.92 0.50
N GLY A 35 -10.20 17.91 -0.31
CA GLY A 35 -11.10 18.98 -0.75
C GLY A 35 -12.25 18.44 -1.58
N ILE A 36 -11.95 17.53 -2.51
CA ILE A 36 -12.97 16.87 -3.36
C ILE A 36 -13.84 15.92 -2.53
N THR A 37 -13.22 15.05 -1.74
CA THR A 37 -13.97 14.05 -0.94
C THR A 37 -14.88 14.70 0.10
N SER A 38 -14.46 15.82 0.73
CA SER A 38 -15.31 16.56 1.66
C SER A 38 -16.54 17.16 0.95
N GLN A 39 -16.35 17.75 -0.24
CA GLN A 39 -17.48 18.28 -1.00
C GLN A 39 -18.51 17.20 -1.37
N ILE A 40 -18.03 16.01 -1.77
CA ILE A 40 -18.90 14.87 -2.09
C ILE A 40 -19.64 14.40 -0.81
N GLN A 41 -18.93 14.29 0.31
CA GLN A 41 -19.48 13.89 1.59
C GLN A 41 -20.55 14.88 2.08
N ASP A 42 -20.26 16.18 2.03
CA ASP A 42 -21.20 17.22 2.47
C ASP A 42 -22.46 17.20 1.61
N ALA A 43 -22.33 17.09 0.29
CA ALA A 43 -23.48 16.95 -0.62
C ALA A 43 -24.31 15.68 -0.31
N ALA A 44 -23.65 14.55 -0.08
CA ALA A 44 -24.33 13.30 0.28
C ALA A 44 -25.09 13.42 1.61
N ASN A 45 -24.47 14.05 2.63
CA ASN A 45 -25.10 14.27 3.93
C ASN A 45 -26.34 15.15 3.82
N ILE A 46 -26.32 16.21 3.00
CA ILE A 46 -27.50 17.05 2.73
C ILE A 46 -28.66 16.22 2.15
N TYR A 47 -28.39 15.32 1.21
CA TYR A 47 -29.41 14.41 0.69
C TYR A 47 -29.92 13.42 1.75
N LEU A 48 -29.05 12.90 2.60
CA LEU A 48 -29.44 12.00 3.70
C LEU A 48 -30.32 12.70 4.74
N GLU A 49 -29.99 13.92 5.15
CA GLU A 49 -30.79 14.75 6.05
C GLU A 49 -32.18 15.02 5.49
N LYS A 50 -32.29 15.24 4.18
CA LYS A 50 -33.56 15.41 3.45
C LYS A 50 -34.24 14.09 3.08
N LYS A 51 -33.85 12.96 3.69
CA LYS A 51 -34.40 11.62 3.41
C LYS A 51 -34.36 11.27 1.91
N LEU A 52 -33.30 11.68 1.23
CA LEU A 52 -33.07 11.48 -0.20
C LEU A 52 -34.02 12.25 -1.12
N GLU A 53 -34.72 13.27 -0.62
CA GLU A 53 -35.52 14.16 -1.46
C GLU A 53 -34.63 14.87 -2.50
N GLY A 54 -35.06 14.85 -3.76
CA GLY A 54 -34.30 15.42 -4.89
C GLY A 54 -33.30 14.45 -5.53
N VAL A 55 -33.07 13.27 -4.97
CA VAL A 55 -32.25 12.24 -5.62
C VAL A 55 -33.01 11.64 -6.81
N LYS A 56 -32.52 11.89 -8.01
CA LYS A 56 -33.08 11.32 -9.24
C LYS A 56 -32.65 9.85 -9.39
N ARG A 57 -33.61 8.99 -9.68
CA ARG A 57 -33.39 7.56 -9.90
C ARG A 57 -33.99 7.11 -11.21
N VAL A 58 -33.33 6.20 -11.89
CA VAL A 58 -33.84 5.49 -13.07
C VAL A 58 -33.85 3.99 -12.75
N PRO A 59 -34.86 3.24 -13.20
CA PRO A 59 -34.84 1.78 -13.08
C PRO A 59 -33.58 1.19 -13.72
N PHE A 60 -32.97 0.21 -13.04
CA PHE A 60 -31.70 -0.39 -13.47
C PHE A 60 -31.73 -0.86 -14.94
N ASN A 61 -32.80 -1.56 -15.34
CA ASN A 61 -32.91 -2.06 -16.72
C ASN A 61 -32.97 -0.93 -17.76
N GLN A 62 -33.55 0.23 -17.42
CA GLN A 62 -33.54 1.40 -18.31
C GLN A 62 -32.15 2.05 -18.37
N ALA A 63 -31.46 2.15 -17.23
CA ALA A 63 -30.11 2.66 -17.18
C ALA A 63 -29.13 1.77 -18.00
N LEU A 64 -29.29 0.44 -17.89
CA LEU A 64 -28.42 -0.51 -18.57
C LEU A 64 -28.46 -0.40 -20.11
N ILE A 65 -29.62 -0.09 -20.68
CA ILE A 65 -29.83 0.04 -22.14
C ILE A 65 -29.78 1.50 -22.64
N ALA A 66 -29.50 2.45 -21.75
CA ALA A 66 -29.41 3.85 -22.15
C ALA A 66 -28.27 4.09 -23.15
N SER A 67 -28.47 4.99 -24.10
CA SER A 67 -27.45 5.33 -25.13
C SER A 67 -26.14 5.87 -24.53
N THR A 68 -26.17 6.28 -23.27
CA THR A 68 -25.01 6.76 -22.51
C THR A 68 -24.32 5.67 -21.72
N THR A 69 -24.83 4.44 -21.69
CA THR A 69 -24.24 3.29 -20.98
C THR A 69 -23.48 2.42 -21.95
N HIS A 70 -22.18 2.25 -21.69
CA HIS A 70 -21.29 1.46 -22.50
C HIS A 70 -20.50 0.49 -21.65
N THR A 71 -20.25 -0.73 -22.17
CA THR A 71 -19.30 -1.67 -21.58
C THR A 71 -17.90 -1.44 -22.11
N TYR A 72 -16.89 -1.65 -21.30
CA TYR A 72 -15.49 -1.55 -21.68
C TYR A 72 -14.70 -2.78 -21.21
N GLU A 73 -13.85 -3.31 -22.07
CA GLU A 73 -13.05 -4.51 -21.78
C GLU A 73 -11.74 -4.11 -21.09
N TYR A 74 -11.82 -3.84 -19.77
CA TYR A 74 -10.68 -3.45 -18.96
C TYR A 74 -9.63 -4.56 -18.88
N ARG A 75 -10.04 -5.80 -18.60
CA ARG A 75 -9.13 -6.91 -18.30
C ARG A 75 -8.18 -7.21 -19.45
N ARG A 76 -8.69 -7.44 -20.67
CA ARG A 76 -7.86 -7.76 -21.81
C ARG A 76 -6.87 -6.65 -22.16
N ASN A 77 -7.31 -5.40 -22.10
CA ASN A 77 -6.44 -4.26 -22.37
C ASN A 77 -5.34 -4.14 -21.32
N TYR A 78 -5.67 -4.31 -20.05
CA TYR A 78 -4.73 -4.31 -18.94
C TYR A 78 -3.69 -5.44 -19.10
N VAL A 79 -4.14 -6.69 -19.32
CA VAL A 79 -3.26 -7.84 -19.45
C VAL A 79 -2.26 -7.64 -20.60
N ARG A 80 -2.72 -7.16 -21.75
CA ARG A 80 -1.84 -6.92 -22.91
C ARG A 80 -0.78 -5.85 -22.67
N ASP A 81 -1.09 -4.88 -21.81
CA ASP A 81 -0.20 -3.75 -21.53
C ASP A 81 0.87 -4.07 -20.45
N LEU A 82 0.72 -5.17 -19.69
CA LEU A 82 1.64 -5.55 -18.60
C LEU A 82 3.10 -5.66 -19.03
N CYS A 83 3.39 -6.05 -20.27
CA CYS A 83 4.76 -6.12 -20.80
C CYS A 83 5.48 -4.77 -20.89
N ASN A 84 4.76 -3.65 -20.74
CA ASN A 84 5.33 -2.32 -20.69
C ASN A 84 5.78 -1.90 -19.27
N VAL A 85 5.47 -2.71 -18.23
CA VAL A 85 5.77 -2.39 -16.83
C VAL A 85 6.49 -3.52 -16.10
N VAL A 86 6.24 -4.77 -16.48
CA VAL A 86 6.88 -5.98 -15.92
C VAL A 86 7.54 -6.77 -17.03
N ASP A 87 8.75 -7.28 -16.80
CA ASP A 87 9.48 -8.14 -17.74
C ASP A 87 8.89 -9.57 -17.74
N MET A 88 7.73 -9.69 -18.40
CA MET A 88 6.99 -10.95 -18.51
C MET A 88 7.81 -12.02 -19.25
N GLU A 89 8.70 -11.61 -20.16
CA GLU A 89 9.56 -12.53 -20.92
C GLU A 89 10.61 -13.19 -20.02
N SER A 90 11.26 -12.43 -19.14
CA SER A 90 12.19 -12.99 -18.17
C SER A 90 11.51 -13.99 -17.23
N ILE A 91 10.27 -13.70 -16.77
CA ILE A 91 9.48 -14.62 -15.97
C ILE A 91 9.21 -15.92 -16.76
N ARG A 92 8.75 -15.80 -17.99
CA ARG A 92 8.47 -16.94 -18.87
C ARG A 92 9.72 -17.80 -19.12
N ALA A 93 10.82 -17.15 -19.50
CA ALA A 93 12.06 -17.83 -19.87
C ALA A 93 12.72 -18.54 -18.68
N SER A 94 12.55 -18.05 -17.46
CA SER A 94 13.11 -18.69 -16.25
C SER A 94 12.44 -20.01 -15.88
N GLY A 95 11.17 -20.20 -16.32
CA GLY A 95 10.39 -21.39 -15.97
C GLY A 95 9.98 -21.49 -14.50
N ILE A 96 10.21 -20.43 -13.68
CA ILE A 96 9.83 -20.42 -12.26
C ILE A 96 8.34 -20.67 -12.08
N VAL A 97 7.98 -21.38 -11.01
CA VAL A 97 6.59 -21.69 -10.67
C VAL A 97 6.08 -20.61 -9.72
N LEU A 98 5.08 -19.85 -10.18
CA LEU A 98 4.41 -18.81 -9.41
C LEU A 98 3.06 -19.29 -8.88
N GLY A 99 2.66 -18.81 -7.71
CA GLY A 99 1.34 -19.06 -7.14
C GLY A 99 0.54 -17.77 -6.98
N ALA A 100 -0.74 -17.76 -7.35
CA ALA A 100 -1.63 -16.62 -7.12
C ALA A 100 -2.87 -17.04 -6.33
N ASP A 101 -3.17 -16.32 -5.26
CA ASP A 101 -4.47 -16.37 -4.56
C ASP A 101 -5.21 -15.06 -4.78
N PRO A 102 -6.30 -15.05 -5.55
CA PRO A 102 -7.13 -13.88 -5.78
C PRO A 102 -7.85 -13.35 -4.52
N LEU A 103 -7.83 -14.10 -3.42
CA LEU A 103 -8.59 -13.81 -2.21
C LEU A 103 -10.07 -13.49 -2.46
N GLY A 104 -10.66 -14.07 -3.52
CA GLY A 104 -12.05 -13.84 -3.93
C GLY A 104 -12.36 -12.45 -4.48
N GLY A 105 -11.34 -11.66 -4.79
CA GLY A 105 -11.47 -10.28 -5.23
C GLY A 105 -11.74 -10.10 -6.74
N SER A 106 -11.81 -8.84 -7.17
CA SER A 106 -12.15 -8.42 -8.53
C SER A 106 -11.21 -8.94 -9.63
N GLY A 107 -9.97 -9.26 -9.26
CA GLY A 107 -8.95 -9.77 -10.18
C GLY A 107 -8.96 -11.30 -10.39
N VAL A 108 -9.94 -12.04 -9.84
CA VAL A 108 -9.99 -13.51 -9.94
C VAL A 108 -9.83 -14.04 -11.37
N ASN A 109 -10.34 -13.30 -12.35
CA ASN A 109 -10.25 -13.68 -13.77
C ASN A 109 -9.00 -13.14 -14.49
N TYR A 110 -8.18 -12.30 -13.85
CA TYR A 110 -6.98 -11.73 -14.47
C TYR A 110 -5.83 -12.73 -14.53
N TRP A 111 -5.60 -13.47 -13.46
CA TRP A 111 -4.45 -14.37 -13.34
C TRP A 111 -4.40 -15.48 -14.38
N GLY A 112 -5.56 -16.06 -14.71
CA GLY A 112 -5.65 -17.06 -15.77
C GLY A 112 -5.33 -16.47 -17.16
N GLU A 113 -5.85 -15.28 -17.44
CA GLU A 113 -5.57 -14.60 -18.71
C GLU A 113 -4.10 -14.16 -18.82
N ILE A 114 -3.49 -13.72 -17.71
CA ILE A 114 -2.05 -13.40 -17.65
C ILE A 114 -1.22 -14.66 -17.94
N ALA A 115 -1.52 -15.78 -17.26
CA ALA A 115 -0.81 -17.03 -17.46
C ALA A 115 -0.90 -17.51 -18.92
N ASP A 116 -2.11 -17.46 -19.49
CA ASP A 116 -2.37 -17.91 -20.85
C ASP A 116 -1.75 -16.98 -21.91
N PHE A 117 -1.84 -15.68 -21.72
CA PHE A 117 -1.34 -14.71 -22.70
C PHE A 117 0.19 -14.67 -22.73
N TYR A 118 0.83 -14.62 -21.58
CA TYR A 118 2.29 -14.54 -21.48
C TYR A 118 3.00 -15.90 -21.42
N LYS A 119 2.26 -17.00 -21.32
CA LYS A 119 2.81 -18.36 -21.20
C LYS A 119 3.73 -18.51 -19.99
N VAL A 120 3.40 -17.85 -18.88
CA VAL A 120 4.11 -17.97 -17.61
C VAL A 120 3.54 -19.12 -16.79
N ASN A 121 4.41 -19.80 -16.03
CA ASN A 121 4.00 -20.92 -15.16
C ASN A 121 3.39 -20.39 -13.86
N LEU A 122 2.14 -19.91 -13.96
CA LEU A 122 1.37 -19.32 -12.86
C LEU A 122 0.19 -20.22 -12.51
N GLN A 123 0.14 -20.67 -11.26
CA GLN A 123 -0.92 -21.52 -10.71
C GLN A 123 -1.85 -20.69 -9.83
N ILE A 124 -3.15 -20.73 -10.13
CA ILE A 124 -4.18 -20.07 -9.31
C ILE A 124 -4.64 -21.08 -8.26
N VAL A 125 -4.42 -20.77 -6.98
CA VAL A 125 -4.70 -21.70 -5.88
C VAL A 125 -6.18 -21.76 -5.49
N SER A 126 -6.96 -20.72 -5.81
CA SER A 126 -8.42 -20.69 -5.66
C SER A 126 -9.05 -19.77 -6.68
N LYS A 127 -10.25 -20.14 -7.14
CA LYS A 127 -11.11 -19.28 -7.98
C LYS A 127 -12.46 -19.02 -7.29
N GLU A 128 -12.53 -19.32 -5.99
CA GLU A 128 -13.75 -19.15 -5.22
C GLU A 128 -14.08 -17.67 -5.07
N VAL A 129 -15.33 -17.33 -5.37
CA VAL A 129 -15.90 -16.00 -5.16
C VAL A 129 -17.16 -16.17 -4.34
N ASP A 130 -17.18 -15.62 -3.14
CA ASP A 130 -18.31 -15.63 -2.22
C ASP A 130 -18.39 -14.27 -1.53
N THR A 131 -19.52 -13.61 -1.65
CA THR A 131 -19.71 -12.25 -1.10
C THR A 131 -19.60 -12.18 0.43
N SER A 132 -19.72 -13.31 1.12
CA SER A 132 -19.49 -13.41 2.57
C SER A 132 -18.04 -13.72 2.93
N PHE A 133 -17.18 -14.06 1.95
CA PHE A 133 -15.79 -14.47 2.13
C PHE A 133 -15.58 -15.59 3.16
N LYS A 134 -16.57 -16.46 3.35
CA LYS A 134 -16.54 -17.55 4.37
C LYS A 134 -15.41 -18.55 4.17
N PHE A 135 -14.79 -18.59 2.99
CA PHE A 135 -13.61 -19.41 2.70
C PHE A 135 -12.31 -18.85 3.27
N MET A 136 -12.33 -17.61 3.77
CA MET A 136 -11.16 -16.97 4.38
C MET A 136 -11.00 -17.38 5.84
N THR A 137 -9.76 -17.41 6.30
CA THR A 137 -9.44 -17.57 7.73
C THR A 137 -9.76 -16.28 8.46
N ALA A 138 -10.47 -16.36 9.58
CA ALA A 138 -10.76 -15.20 10.41
C ALA A 138 -9.48 -14.70 11.10
N ASP A 139 -9.37 -13.40 11.26
CA ASP A 139 -8.34 -12.73 12.05
C ASP A 139 -8.47 -13.09 13.55
N TRP A 140 -7.50 -12.69 14.33
CA TRP A 140 -7.44 -12.93 15.77
C TRP A 140 -8.65 -12.41 16.56
N ASP A 141 -9.37 -11.42 16.02
CA ASP A 141 -10.59 -10.82 16.61
C ASP A 141 -11.89 -11.46 16.08
N GLY A 142 -11.79 -12.55 15.31
CA GLY A 142 -12.91 -13.28 14.74
C GLY A 142 -13.52 -12.64 13.49
N LYS A 143 -12.97 -11.53 12.99
CA LYS A 143 -13.44 -10.89 11.77
C LYS A 143 -12.71 -11.41 10.55
N ILE A 144 -13.40 -11.47 9.42
CA ILE A 144 -12.79 -11.77 8.13
C ILE A 144 -12.32 -10.46 7.50
N ARG A 145 -11.04 -10.38 7.17
CA ARG A 145 -10.43 -9.30 6.39
C ARG A 145 -9.57 -9.89 5.29
N MET A 146 -9.64 -9.31 4.12
CA MET A 146 -8.87 -9.77 2.96
C MET A 146 -7.61 -8.90 2.80
N ASP A 147 -6.89 -8.67 3.91
CA ASP A 147 -5.64 -7.90 3.93
C ASP A 147 -4.46 -8.82 3.56
N PRO A 148 -3.81 -8.61 2.41
CA PRO A 148 -2.71 -9.47 1.97
C PRO A 148 -1.41 -9.30 2.80
N SER A 149 -1.37 -8.36 3.74
CA SER A 149 -0.29 -8.29 4.75
C SER A 149 -0.57 -9.16 5.98
N SER A 150 -1.79 -9.70 6.13
CA SER A 150 -2.18 -10.56 7.24
C SER A 150 -1.85 -12.03 6.98
N LYS A 151 -1.18 -12.66 7.94
CA LYS A 151 -0.94 -14.12 7.91
C LYS A 151 -2.24 -14.95 7.87
N TYR A 152 -3.33 -14.42 8.38
CA TYR A 152 -4.64 -15.08 8.38
C TYR A 152 -5.24 -15.06 6.96
N ALA A 153 -5.26 -13.91 6.30
CA ALA A 153 -5.70 -13.83 4.91
C ALA A 153 -4.83 -14.67 3.97
N MET A 154 -3.52 -14.69 4.20
CA MET A 154 -2.56 -15.42 3.37
C MET A 154 -2.33 -16.87 3.79
N GLN A 155 -3.13 -17.41 4.71
CA GLN A 155 -2.96 -18.77 5.29
C GLN A 155 -2.88 -19.86 4.21
N ARG A 156 -3.68 -19.79 3.17
CA ARG A 156 -3.66 -20.76 2.06
C ARG A 156 -2.32 -20.75 1.33
N LEU A 157 -1.81 -19.59 0.97
CA LEU A 157 -0.49 -19.48 0.32
C LEU A 157 0.64 -19.89 1.25
N LEU A 158 0.56 -19.54 2.54
CA LEU A 158 1.55 -19.99 3.54
C LEU A 158 1.60 -21.52 3.65
N SER A 159 0.45 -22.20 3.59
CA SER A 159 0.39 -23.66 3.62
C SER A 159 0.95 -24.32 2.34
N LEU A 160 1.01 -23.58 1.25
CA LEU A 160 1.49 -24.02 -0.06
C LEU A 160 2.86 -23.45 -0.43
N LYS A 161 3.54 -22.74 0.47
CA LYS A 161 4.77 -21.99 0.17
C LYS A 161 5.87 -22.83 -0.50
N ASP A 162 5.96 -24.11 -0.16
CA ASP A 162 6.98 -25.00 -0.71
C ASP A 162 6.72 -25.43 -2.17
N LYS A 163 5.52 -25.17 -2.69
CA LYS A 163 5.13 -25.46 -4.09
C LYS A 163 5.56 -24.39 -5.08
N PHE A 164 5.85 -23.18 -4.62
CA PHE A 164 6.10 -22.01 -5.45
C PHE A 164 7.44 -21.39 -5.08
N GLU A 165 8.17 -20.88 -6.05
CA GLU A 165 9.35 -20.06 -5.75
C GLU A 165 8.92 -18.73 -5.10
N VAL A 166 7.84 -18.15 -5.62
CA VAL A 166 7.13 -16.99 -5.07
C VAL A 166 5.64 -17.17 -5.31
N SER A 167 4.85 -16.79 -4.34
CA SER A 167 3.40 -16.70 -4.49
C SER A 167 2.88 -15.39 -3.91
N PHE A 168 1.70 -14.98 -4.34
CA PHE A 168 1.16 -13.66 -4.00
C PHE A 168 -0.36 -13.66 -3.94
N GLY A 169 -0.88 -12.73 -3.14
CA GLY A 169 -2.30 -12.39 -3.08
C GLY A 169 -2.51 -10.89 -3.19
N CYS A 170 -3.71 -10.50 -3.60
CA CYS A 170 -4.16 -9.12 -3.61
C CYS A 170 -5.45 -8.98 -2.82
N ASP A 171 -5.71 -7.80 -2.28
CA ASP A 171 -7.00 -7.51 -1.64
C ASP A 171 -8.14 -7.42 -2.67
N PRO A 172 -9.42 -7.35 -2.24
CA PRO A 172 -10.54 -7.45 -3.16
C PRO A 172 -10.60 -6.43 -4.29
N ASP A 173 -10.10 -5.23 -4.11
CA ASP A 173 -10.03 -4.20 -5.15
C ASP A 173 -8.64 -4.08 -5.81
N TYR A 174 -7.73 -4.99 -5.47
CA TYR A 174 -6.44 -5.19 -6.12
C TYR A 174 -5.48 -3.99 -6.05
N ASP A 175 -5.64 -3.13 -5.06
CA ASP A 175 -4.73 -2.02 -4.84
C ASP A 175 -3.57 -2.35 -3.88
N ARG A 176 -3.59 -3.54 -3.24
CA ARG A 176 -2.54 -4.05 -2.34
C ARG A 176 -2.02 -5.41 -2.78
N HIS A 177 -0.83 -5.72 -2.30
CA HIS A 177 -0.16 -7.00 -2.58
C HIS A 177 0.34 -7.67 -1.29
N GLY A 178 0.41 -8.99 -1.30
CA GLY A 178 1.10 -9.79 -0.30
C GLY A 178 2.01 -10.78 -1.01
N ILE A 179 3.27 -10.85 -0.60
CA ILE A 179 4.28 -11.71 -1.21
C ILE A 179 4.66 -12.81 -0.22
N VAL A 180 4.52 -14.06 -0.66
CA VAL A 180 4.94 -15.24 0.10
C VAL A 180 6.09 -15.88 -0.64
N THR A 181 7.21 -16.07 0.04
CA THR A 181 8.39 -16.73 -0.50
C THR A 181 8.57 -18.10 0.13
N LYS A 182 9.15 -19.01 -0.63
CA LYS A 182 9.48 -20.36 -0.16
C LYS A 182 10.38 -20.35 1.07
N THR A 183 11.31 -19.42 1.12
CA THR A 183 12.36 -19.35 2.15
C THR A 183 11.86 -18.74 3.47
N HIS A 184 11.06 -17.66 3.43
CA HIS A 184 10.71 -16.88 4.62
C HIS A 184 9.20 -16.77 4.86
N GLY A 185 8.36 -17.33 3.97
CA GLY A 185 6.90 -17.17 4.06
C GLY A 185 6.44 -15.77 3.67
N LEU A 186 5.48 -15.21 4.41
CA LEU A 186 4.90 -13.90 4.12
C LEU A 186 5.89 -12.77 4.46
N MET A 187 6.19 -11.95 3.47
CA MET A 187 7.02 -10.75 3.66
C MET A 187 6.21 -9.59 4.25
N GLN A 188 6.82 -8.83 5.15
CA GLN A 188 6.26 -7.54 5.54
C GLN A 188 6.26 -6.57 4.35
N PRO A 189 5.22 -5.74 4.18
CA PRO A 189 5.15 -4.81 3.05
C PRO A 189 6.39 -3.92 2.92
N ASN A 190 6.87 -3.32 4.00
CA ASN A 190 8.07 -2.47 3.98
C ASN A 190 9.31 -3.20 3.47
N HIS A 191 9.46 -4.50 3.79
CA HIS A 191 10.58 -5.30 3.31
C HIS A 191 10.51 -5.47 1.80
N TYR A 192 9.32 -5.82 1.29
CA TYR A 192 9.14 -6.00 -0.14
C TYR A 192 9.25 -4.67 -0.90
N LEU A 193 8.69 -3.58 -0.38
CA LEU A 193 8.83 -2.25 -1.00
C LEU A 193 10.30 -1.84 -1.14
N SER A 194 11.14 -2.09 -0.12
CA SER A 194 12.58 -1.77 -0.19
C SER A 194 13.30 -2.58 -1.27
N VAL A 195 12.93 -3.85 -1.44
CA VAL A 195 13.43 -4.72 -2.52
C VAL A 195 12.98 -4.22 -3.88
N ALA A 196 11.68 -3.92 -4.03
CA ALA A 196 11.11 -3.40 -5.27
C ALA A 196 11.81 -2.10 -5.70
N ILE A 197 12.02 -1.18 -4.76
CA ILE A 197 12.70 0.10 -5.01
C ILE A 197 14.14 -0.15 -5.48
N ASP A 198 14.94 -0.90 -4.72
CA ASP A 198 16.35 -1.16 -5.10
C ASP A 198 16.45 -1.81 -6.48
N TYR A 199 15.61 -2.83 -6.72
CA TYR A 199 15.59 -3.54 -7.99
C TYR A 199 15.16 -2.65 -9.15
N LEU A 200 14.04 -1.93 -9.03
CA LEU A 200 13.50 -1.09 -10.10
C LEU A 200 14.49 0.01 -10.51
N PHE A 201 15.02 0.75 -9.54
CA PHE A 201 15.95 1.86 -9.84
C PHE A 201 17.30 1.42 -10.41
N ARG A 202 17.65 0.13 -10.26
CA ARG A 202 18.84 -0.46 -10.92
C ARG A 202 18.55 -1.01 -12.31
N ASN A 203 17.29 -1.34 -12.62
CA ASN A 203 16.93 -2.10 -13.82
C ASN A 203 15.95 -1.38 -14.75
N ARG A 204 15.63 -0.11 -14.52
CA ARG A 204 14.73 0.71 -15.35
C ARG A 204 15.51 1.87 -16.00
N GLU A 205 16.26 1.55 -17.07
CA GLU A 205 17.12 2.52 -17.76
C GLU A 205 16.36 3.69 -18.39
N GLY A 206 15.09 3.48 -18.78
CA GLY A 206 14.23 4.52 -19.35
C GLY A 206 13.72 5.55 -18.35
N TRP A 207 13.98 5.35 -17.05
CA TRP A 207 13.54 6.31 -16.04
C TRP A 207 14.49 7.51 -15.95
N LYS A 208 13.94 8.70 -15.69
CA LYS A 208 14.73 9.91 -15.46
C LYS A 208 15.75 9.67 -14.34
N LYS A 209 16.95 10.19 -14.51
CA LYS A 209 18.00 10.10 -13.47
C LYS A 209 17.57 10.77 -12.17
N GLU A 210 16.75 11.81 -12.27
CA GLU A 210 16.21 12.58 -11.15
C GLU A 210 14.94 11.98 -10.53
N ALA A 211 14.41 10.91 -11.11
CA ALA A 211 13.24 10.24 -10.56
C ALA A 211 13.47 9.81 -9.12
N GLY A 212 12.60 10.26 -8.24
CA GLY A 212 12.66 10.03 -6.81
C GLY A 212 11.88 8.80 -6.36
N VAL A 213 12.06 8.47 -5.09
CA VAL A 213 11.34 7.41 -4.35
C VAL A 213 10.30 8.05 -3.45
N GLY A 214 9.01 7.73 -3.64
CA GLY A 214 7.90 8.17 -2.79
C GLY A 214 7.58 7.15 -1.69
N LYS A 215 7.53 7.61 -0.44
CA LYS A 215 7.05 6.81 0.70
C LYS A 215 6.21 7.64 1.67
N THR A 216 5.46 6.97 2.55
CA THR A 216 4.76 7.66 3.64
C THR A 216 5.67 7.87 4.85
N LEU A 217 5.32 8.86 5.70
CA LEU A 217 6.03 9.15 6.96
C LEU A 217 6.12 7.95 7.91
N VAL A 218 5.21 7.00 7.79
CA VAL A 218 5.13 5.81 8.65
C VAL A 218 5.71 4.55 7.99
N SER A 219 6.18 4.64 6.74
CA SER A 219 6.93 3.56 6.10
C SER A 219 8.35 3.45 6.68
N SER A 220 8.92 2.24 6.60
CA SER A 220 10.24 1.93 7.15
C SER A 220 11.36 2.83 6.60
N SER A 221 12.29 3.20 7.48
CA SER A 221 13.50 3.97 7.12
C SER A 221 14.57 3.16 6.39
N ILE A 222 14.38 1.84 6.23
CA ILE A 222 15.24 1.10 5.30
C ILE A 222 15.07 1.64 3.88
N ILE A 223 13.87 2.12 3.52
CA ILE A 223 13.60 2.76 2.22
C ILE A 223 14.45 4.03 2.06
N ASP A 224 14.63 4.81 3.15
CA ASP A 224 15.48 6.01 3.13
C ASP A 224 16.93 5.64 2.79
N ARG A 225 17.45 4.63 3.50
CA ARG A 225 18.83 4.13 3.31
C ARG A 225 19.04 3.55 1.91
N VAL A 226 18.03 2.85 1.37
CA VAL A 226 18.04 2.32 0.00
C VAL A 226 18.05 3.48 -1.00
N ALA A 227 17.17 4.47 -0.85
CA ALA A 227 17.10 5.64 -1.74
C ALA A 227 18.41 6.43 -1.73
N GLU A 228 19.02 6.66 -0.55
CA GLU A 228 20.33 7.28 -0.39
C GLU A 228 21.42 6.48 -1.10
N GLY A 229 21.45 5.15 -0.88
CA GLY A 229 22.44 4.27 -1.52
C GLY A 229 22.31 4.16 -3.03
N LEU A 230 21.15 4.51 -3.59
CA LEU A 230 20.86 4.63 -5.02
C LEU A 230 21.15 6.06 -5.56
N GLY A 231 21.48 7.02 -4.70
CA GLY A 231 21.60 8.43 -5.06
C GLY A 231 20.27 9.04 -5.52
N ARG A 232 19.15 8.57 -5.00
CA ARG A 232 17.80 9.02 -5.40
C ARG A 232 17.16 9.93 -4.35
N LYS A 233 16.44 10.94 -4.83
CA LYS A 233 15.67 11.82 -3.96
C LYS A 233 14.56 11.03 -3.25
N LEU A 234 14.50 11.16 -1.93
CA LEU A 234 13.37 10.66 -1.14
C LEU A 234 12.27 11.72 -1.07
N VAL A 235 11.03 11.31 -1.33
CA VAL A 235 9.82 12.15 -1.22
C VAL A 235 8.93 11.52 -0.15
N GLU A 236 9.10 11.98 1.09
CA GLU A 236 8.32 11.53 2.23
C GLU A 236 7.07 12.41 2.39
N VAL A 237 5.89 11.77 2.43
CA VAL A 237 4.57 12.42 2.45
C VAL A 237 3.68 11.87 3.56
N PRO A 238 2.58 12.56 3.94
CA PRO A 238 1.58 11.98 4.83
C PRO A 238 0.97 10.69 4.23
N VAL A 239 0.33 9.87 5.07
CA VAL A 239 -0.39 8.68 4.60
C VAL A 239 -1.46 9.05 3.58
N GLY A 240 -1.51 8.29 2.49
CA GLY A 240 -2.44 8.46 1.38
C GLY A 240 -1.75 8.53 0.02
N PHE A 241 -2.11 7.63 -0.87
CA PHE A 241 -1.47 7.47 -2.19
C PHE A 241 -1.61 8.71 -3.09
N LYS A 242 -2.64 9.53 -2.88
CA LYS A 242 -2.89 10.79 -3.61
C LYS A 242 -1.68 11.73 -3.70
N TRP A 243 -0.76 11.65 -2.74
CA TRP A 243 0.43 12.49 -2.71
C TRP A 243 1.47 12.13 -3.77
N PHE A 244 1.40 10.90 -4.32
CA PHE A 244 2.33 10.42 -5.35
C PHE A 244 1.83 10.68 -6.78
N VAL A 245 0.53 10.97 -6.95
CA VAL A 245 -0.15 11.07 -8.25
C VAL A 245 0.60 11.96 -9.23
N ASN A 246 0.87 13.21 -8.85
CA ASN A 246 1.52 14.18 -9.75
C ASN A 246 2.94 13.73 -10.12
N GLY A 247 3.70 13.20 -9.15
CA GLY A 247 5.05 12.73 -9.39
C GLY A 247 5.13 11.50 -10.30
N LEU A 248 4.12 10.62 -10.25
CA LEU A 248 3.99 9.51 -11.18
C LEU A 248 3.60 9.99 -12.59
N ILE A 249 2.69 10.99 -12.70
CA ILE A 249 2.28 11.54 -14.00
C ILE A 249 3.46 12.18 -14.74
N ASP A 250 4.23 13.03 -14.06
CA ASP A 250 5.32 13.77 -14.67
C ASP A 250 6.66 13.02 -14.69
N GLY A 251 6.70 11.83 -14.06
CA GLY A 251 7.88 10.99 -13.95
C GLY A 251 8.96 11.55 -13.02
N SER A 252 8.63 12.50 -12.15
CA SER A 252 9.51 12.94 -11.07
C SER A 252 9.59 11.94 -9.91
N LEU A 253 8.62 11.00 -9.82
CA LEU A 253 8.67 9.80 -9.00
C LEU A 253 8.72 8.57 -9.90
N GLY A 254 9.72 7.70 -9.69
CA GLY A 254 9.79 6.38 -10.31
C GLY A 254 8.89 5.36 -9.59
N PHE A 255 8.72 5.56 -8.29
CA PHE A 255 7.98 4.67 -7.40
C PHE A 255 7.25 5.48 -6.32
N GLY A 256 6.04 5.06 -5.97
CA GLY A 256 5.29 5.54 -4.81
C GLY A 256 4.68 4.36 -4.05
N GLY A 257 4.89 4.29 -2.73
CA GLY A 257 4.42 3.17 -1.93
C GLY A 257 4.09 3.50 -0.49
N GLU A 258 3.20 2.70 0.09
CA GLU A 258 2.70 2.81 1.44
C GLU A 258 2.98 1.52 2.23
N GLU A 259 3.22 1.62 3.52
CA GLU A 259 3.41 0.49 4.44
C GLU A 259 2.22 -0.47 4.49
N SER A 260 1.08 -0.03 3.99
CA SER A 260 -0.15 -0.82 3.85
C SER A 260 -0.15 -1.77 2.65
N ALA A 261 1.01 -1.97 2.01
CA ALA A 261 1.20 -2.80 0.82
C ALA A 261 0.57 -2.26 -0.48
N GLY A 262 0.25 -0.97 -0.52
CA GLY A 262 -0.19 -0.31 -1.75
C GLY A 262 0.96 0.43 -2.43
N ALA A 263 1.20 0.17 -3.72
CA ALA A 263 2.26 0.85 -4.46
C ALA A 263 1.97 0.90 -5.96
N SER A 264 2.69 1.79 -6.65
CA SER A 264 2.76 1.84 -8.12
C SER A 264 4.12 2.36 -8.56
N PHE A 265 4.49 2.07 -9.81
CA PHE A 265 5.75 2.50 -10.40
C PHE A 265 5.60 2.73 -11.90
N LEU A 266 6.58 3.39 -12.49
CA LEU A 266 6.55 3.77 -13.91
C LEU A 266 6.77 2.57 -14.83
N ARG A 267 6.32 2.68 -16.08
CA ARG A 267 6.63 1.80 -17.20
C ARG A 267 8.13 1.81 -17.51
N PHE A 268 8.58 0.90 -18.35
CA PHE A 268 9.97 0.88 -18.81
C PHE A 268 10.40 2.18 -19.49
N ASP A 269 9.50 2.85 -20.20
CA ASP A 269 9.77 4.12 -20.91
C ASP A 269 9.68 5.37 -20.01
N GLY A 270 9.50 5.19 -18.70
CA GLY A 270 9.41 6.27 -17.73
C GLY A 270 8.07 7.01 -17.68
N LYS A 271 7.05 6.55 -18.41
CA LYS A 271 5.68 7.06 -18.31
C LYS A 271 4.93 6.41 -17.17
N ALA A 272 3.90 7.10 -16.69
CA ALA A 272 3.02 6.52 -15.67
C ALA A 272 2.38 5.21 -16.17
N TRP A 273 2.42 4.17 -15.34
CA TRP A 273 1.60 2.98 -15.50
C TRP A 273 0.18 3.26 -15.01
N SER A 274 0.09 3.59 -13.74
CA SER A 274 -1.13 3.97 -13.05
C SER A 274 -0.81 5.12 -12.10
N THR A 275 -1.80 5.94 -11.80
CA THR A 275 -1.72 7.00 -10.79
C THR A 275 -2.43 6.61 -9.49
N ASP A 276 -2.92 5.38 -9.43
CA ASP A 276 -3.34 4.70 -8.21
C ASP A 276 -2.52 3.43 -8.00
N LYS A 277 -2.65 2.81 -6.84
CA LYS A 277 -1.98 1.57 -6.44
C LYS A 277 -2.40 0.41 -7.32
N ASP A 278 -1.47 -0.50 -7.60
CA ASP A 278 -1.72 -1.68 -8.41
C ASP A 278 -1.02 -2.91 -7.83
N GLY A 279 -1.79 -3.79 -7.20
CA GLY A 279 -1.27 -5.00 -6.56
C GLY A 279 -0.77 -6.04 -7.57
N ILE A 280 -1.33 -6.08 -8.80
CA ILE A 280 -0.92 -7.08 -9.81
C ILE A 280 0.51 -6.83 -10.28
N ILE A 281 0.87 -5.58 -10.58
CA ILE A 281 2.24 -5.30 -11.04
C ILE A 281 3.27 -5.55 -9.95
N LEU A 282 2.94 -5.27 -8.68
CA LEU A 282 3.81 -5.59 -7.55
C LEU A 282 3.95 -7.11 -7.36
N ALA A 283 2.85 -7.85 -7.50
CA ALA A 283 2.86 -9.30 -7.44
C ALA A 283 3.74 -9.90 -8.55
N LEU A 284 3.55 -9.50 -9.81
CA LEU A 284 4.33 -9.96 -10.95
C LEU A 284 5.80 -9.51 -10.89
N LEU A 285 6.08 -8.32 -10.35
CA LEU A 285 7.45 -7.84 -10.11
C LEU A 285 8.23 -8.80 -9.20
N SER A 286 7.58 -9.46 -8.22
CA SER A 286 8.24 -10.47 -7.40
C SER A 286 8.77 -11.66 -8.22
N GLY A 287 8.01 -12.04 -9.25
CA GLY A 287 8.43 -13.05 -10.23
C GLY A 287 9.57 -12.55 -11.12
N GLU A 288 9.51 -11.30 -11.61
CA GLU A 288 10.59 -10.68 -12.38
C GLU A 288 11.90 -10.61 -11.59
N ILE A 289 11.83 -10.14 -10.34
CA ILE A 289 12.98 -10.10 -9.42
C ILE A 289 13.59 -11.49 -9.29
N THR A 290 12.78 -12.50 -9.03
CA THR A 290 13.25 -13.88 -8.87
C THR A 290 13.89 -14.41 -10.15
N ALA A 291 13.25 -14.21 -11.29
CA ALA A 291 13.73 -14.66 -12.59
C ALA A 291 15.07 -14.03 -12.98
N ARG A 292 15.22 -12.72 -12.75
CA ARG A 292 16.43 -11.99 -13.20
C ARG A 292 17.59 -12.04 -12.21
N SER A 293 17.31 -12.05 -10.91
CA SER A 293 18.36 -12.03 -9.89
C SER A 293 18.78 -13.44 -9.44
N GLY A 294 17.98 -14.46 -9.72
CA GLY A 294 18.16 -15.82 -9.19
C GLY A 294 17.84 -15.94 -7.68
N MET A 295 17.28 -14.88 -7.08
CA MET A 295 16.92 -14.82 -5.67
C MET A 295 15.45 -14.44 -5.52
N ASN A 296 14.72 -15.12 -4.66
CA ASN A 296 13.38 -14.64 -4.32
C ASN A 296 13.47 -13.31 -3.52
N PRO A 297 12.37 -12.53 -3.45
CA PRO A 297 12.41 -11.22 -2.80
C PRO A 297 12.89 -11.21 -1.34
N ALA A 298 12.67 -12.29 -0.58
CA ALA A 298 13.15 -12.36 0.80
C ALA A 298 14.68 -12.55 0.88
N GLN A 299 15.24 -13.38 0.02
CA GLN A 299 16.70 -13.52 -0.11
C GLN A 299 17.35 -12.22 -0.61
N TYR A 300 16.68 -11.51 -1.50
CA TYR A 300 17.14 -10.18 -1.94
C TYR A 300 17.10 -9.19 -0.76
N TYR A 301 16.05 -9.22 0.06
CA TYR A 301 15.95 -8.40 1.27
C TYR A 301 17.07 -8.70 2.27
N ASP A 302 17.44 -9.97 2.48
CA ASP A 302 18.58 -10.32 3.34
C ASP A 302 19.86 -9.60 2.89
N LYS A 303 20.17 -9.60 1.59
CA LYS A 303 21.32 -8.85 1.06
C LYS A 303 21.19 -7.33 1.25
N LEU A 304 20.01 -6.76 1.13
CA LEU A 304 19.81 -5.35 1.43
C LEU A 304 20.09 -5.04 2.90
N THR A 305 19.63 -5.92 3.81
CA THR A 305 19.84 -5.72 5.26
C THR A 305 21.28 -5.90 5.71
N GLU A 306 22.09 -6.71 5.01
CA GLU A 306 23.54 -6.77 5.22
C GLU A 306 24.21 -5.41 4.98
N LYS A 307 23.72 -4.67 3.99
CA LYS A 307 24.27 -3.36 3.62
C LYS A 307 23.68 -2.21 4.43
N TYR A 308 22.40 -2.21 4.67
CA TYR A 308 21.65 -1.06 5.20
C TYR A 308 21.21 -1.23 6.66
N GLY A 309 21.44 -2.40 7.26
CA GLY A 309 20.92 -2.79 8.58
C GLY A 309 19.51 -3.38 8.48
N ARG A 310 19.17 -4.23 9.43
CA ARG A 310 17.86 -4.89 9.52
C ARG A 310 16.98 -4.17 10.53
N PRO A 311 15.90 -3.49 10.12
CA PRO A 311 14.97 -2.88 11.04
C PRO A 311 14.01 -3.93 11.65
N CYS A 312 13.66 -3.73 12.92
CA CYS A 312 12.45 -4.26 13.54
C CYS A 312 11.38 -3.18 13.45
N TYR A 313 10.23 -3.52 12.86
CA TYR A 313 9.13 -2.59 12.64
C TYR A 313 7.80 -3.20 13.09
N ALA A 314 7.01 -2.43 13.81
CA ALA A 314 5.66 -2.85 14.20
C ALA A 314 4.69 -1.67 14.27
N ARG A 315 3.39 -1.99 14.37
CA ARG A 315 2.29 -1.05 14.63
C ARG A 315 1.45 -1.54 15.80
N HIS A 316 1.20 -0.67 16.75
CA HIS A 316 0.25 -0.88 17.82
C HIS A 316 -0.95 0.04 17.66
N ASP A 317 -2.14 -0.47 17.94
CA ASP A 317 -3.39 0.29 17.96
C ASP A 317 -3.84 0.41 19.43
N ALA A 318 -4.08 1.63 19.91
CA ALA A 318 -4.50 1.90 21.27
C ALA A 318 -5.79 2.70 21.31
N PRO A 319 -6.66 2.52 22.34
CA PRO A 319 -7.91 3.27 22.48
C PRO A 319 -7.67 4.77 22.47
N CYS A 320 -8.55 5.53 21.81
CA CYS A 320 -8.43 6.97 21.64
C CYS A 320 -9.75 7.68 21.94
N THR A 321 -9.75 8.56 22.96
CA THR A 321 -10.92 9.42 23.22
C THR A 321 -11.02 10.53 22.16
N PRO A 322 -12.20 11.17 21.99
CA PRO A 322 -12.34 12.32 21.09
C PRO A 322 -11.38 13.47 21.42
N GLU A 323 -11.13 13.72 22.72
CA GLU A 323 -10.22 14.75 23.21
C GLU A 323 -8.77 14.42 22.82
N MET A 324 -8.35 13.17 22.97
CA MET A 324 -7.03 12.70 22.55
C MET A 324 -6.87 12.76 21.04
N LYS A 325 -7.92 12.42 20.25
CA LYS A 325 -7.92 12.61 18.80
C LYS A 325 -7.66 14.07 18.41
N LYS A 326 -8.34 15.00 19.07
CA LYS A 326 -8.18 16.45 18.81
C LYS A 326 -6.78 16.91 19.17
N LEU A 327 -6.27 16.45 20.32
CA LEU A 327 -4.93 16.78 20.80
C LEU A 327 -3.85 16.31 19.83
N LEU A 328 -3.90 15.05 19.40
CA LEU A 328 -2.94 14.48 18.45
C LEU A 328 -2.99 15.18 17.07
N LYS A 329 -4.19 15.53 16.57
CA LYS A 329 -4.33 16.27 15.30
C LYS A 329 -3.74 17.68 15.35
N SER A 330 -3.73 18.32 16.53
CA SER A 330 -3.27 19.69 16.73
C SER A 330 -1.93 19.79 17.49
N ILE A 331 -1.21 18.65 17.57
CA ILE A 331 0.07 18.63 18.28
C ILE A 331 1.10 19.51 17.57
N SER A 332 1.92 20.22 18.35
CA SER A 332 3.06 20.95 17.83
C SER A 332 4.36 20.43 18.48
N PRO A 333 5.50 20.51 17.79
CA PRO A 333 6.79 20.01 18.29
C PRO A 333 7.16 20.58 19.67
N GLU A 334 6.79 21.84 19.94
CA GLU A 334 7.12 22.54 21.20
C GLU A 334 6.41 21.96 22.44
N LYS A 335 5.34 21.18 22.22
CA LYS A 335 4.64 20.49 23.32
C LYS A 335 5.36 19.22 23.78
N ILE A 336 6.32 18.75 23.01
CA ILE A 336 7.11 17.56 23.34
C ILE A 336 8.30 18.00 24.18
N ARG A 337 8.26 17.66 25.47
CA ARG A 337 9.27 18.08 26.46
C ARG A 337 10.35 17.02 26.67
N THR A 338 10.17 15.82 26.15
CA THR A 338 11.12 14.71 26.27
C THR A 338 12.30 14.95 25.32
N SER A 339 13.52 14.76 25.80
CA SER A 339 14.76 14.93 25.03
C SER A 339 15.30 13.61 24.47
N GLU A 340 14.77 12.47 24.93
CA GLU A 340 15.23 11.14 24.53
C GLU A 340 14.06 10.14 24.43
N ILE A 341 14.25 9.09 23.65
CA ILE A 341 13.35 7.94 23.54
C ILE A 341 14.20 6.68 23.56
N ALA A 342 13.80 5.71 24.40
CA ALA A 342 14.50 4.42 24.54
C ALA A 342 16.03 4.58 24.75
N GLY A 343 16.44 5.57 25.56
CA GLY A 343 17.83 5.86 25.86
C GLY A 343 18.62 6.52 24.72
N SER A 344 17.97 6.90 23.63
CA SER A 344 18.61 7.60 22.48
C SER A 344 18.10 9.05 22.40
N PRO A 345 18.98 10.06 22.21
CA PRO A 345 18.58 11.45 22.03
C PRO A 345 17.66 11.65 20.83
N ILE A 346 16.62 12.49 21.00
CA ILE A 346 15.74 12.88 19.90
C ILE A 346 16.52 13.79 18.94
N VAL A 347 16.54 13.42 17.67
CA VAL A 347 17.20 14.22 16.62
C VAL A 347 16.18 15.01 15.77
N LYS A 348 14.91 14.55 15.72
CA LYS A 348 13.88 15.21 14.92
C LYS A 348 12.48 14.97 15.46
N ILE A 349 11.65 16.02 15.44
CA ILE A 349 10.22 15.95 15.74
C ILE A 349 9.47 16.58 14.56
N GLU A 350 8.53 15.83 13.98
CA GLU A 350 7.81 16.24 12.78
C GLU A 350 6.29 16.11 12.98
N THR A 351 5.56 17.14 12.60
CA THR A 351 4.09 17.16 12.51
C THR A 351 3.61 17.42 11.08
N LYS A 352 4.57 17.68 10.19
CA LYS A 352 4.37 17.91 8.75
C LYS A 352 5.39 17.11 7.96
N ALA A 353 4.99 16.65 6.79
CA ALA A 353 5.90 15.98 5.87
C ALA A 353 6.94 16.95 5.30
N SER A 354 8.20 16.51 5.26
CA SER A 354 9.32 17.34 4.81
C SER A 354 9.20 17.75 3.34
N SER A 355 8.64 16.88 2.50
CA SER A 355 8.60 17.08 1.04
C SER A 355 7.55 18.10 0.58
N ASN A 356 6.43 18.23 1.26
CA ASN A 356 5.30 19.05 0.81
C ASN A 356 4.66 19.91 1.90
N GLN A 357 5.22 19.91 3.11
CA GLN A 357 4.73 20.65 4.29
C GLN A 357 3.28 20.33 4.68
N ALA A 358 2.71 19.26 4.15
CA ALA A 358 1.38 18.82 4.50
C ALA A 358 1.35 18.23 5.92
N SER A 359 0.27 18.53 6.65
CA SER A 359 0.09 18.03 8.00
C SER A 359 0.00 16.49 8.00
N PHE A 360 0.75 15.86 8.89
CA PHE A 360 0.70 14.43 9.16
C PHE A 360 -0.58 14.05 9.95
N GLY A 361 -1.18 15.00 10.64
CA GLY A 361 -2.31 14.76 11.55
C GLY A 361 -1.92 13.97 12.81
N GLY A 362 -0.66 14.09 13.23
CA GLY A 362 -0.02 13.41 14.35
C GLY A 362 1.40 13.91 14.53
N VAL A 363 2.25 13.08 15.11
CA VAL A 363 3.66 13.38 15.38
C VAL A 363 4.56 12.20 15.03
N LYS A 364 5.71 12.47 14.42
CA LYS A 364 6.82 11.53 14.26
C LYS A 364 8.01 12.05 15.07
N VAL A 365 8.62 11.17 15.84
CA VAL A 365 9.80 11.46 16.66
C VAL A 365 10.89 10.47 16.26
N SER A 366 12.06 10.98 15.91
CA SER A 366 13.18 10.18 15.40
C SER A 366 14.42 10.36 16.27
N THR A 367 15.15 9.26 16.43
CA THR A 367 16.48 9.19 17.03
C THR A 367 17.45 8.67 15.99
N SER A 368 18.75 8.50 16.34
CA SER A 368 19.74 7.85 15.47
C SER A 368 19.43 6.38 15.19
N ASP A 369 18.76 5.69 16.11
CA ASP A 369 18.61 4.25 16.14
C ASP A 369 17.20 3.75 15.82
N GLY A 370 16.23 4.67 15.74
CA GLY A 370 14.84 4.33 15.49
C GLY A 370 13.92 5.55 15.53
N TRP A 371 12.64 5.29 15.38
CA TRP A 371 11.61 6.33 15.42
C TRP A 371 10.27 5.74 15.83
N PHE A 372 9.36 6.61 16.26
CA PHE A 372 7.94 6.30 16.28
C PHE A 372 7.13 7.42 15.61
N ALA A 373 5.94 7.05 15.14
CA ALA A 373 4.94 7.98 14.67
C ALA A 373 3.58 7.65 15.26
N ALA A 374 2.90 8.63 15.81
CA ALA A 374 1.58 8.45 16.41
C ALA A 374 0.54 9.33 15.72
N ARG A 375 -0.59 8.73 15.32
CA ARG A 375 -1.69 9.44 14.68
C ARG A 375 -3.05 8.83 15.04
N PRO A 376 -4.12 9.63 15.16
CA PRO A 376 -5.45 9.09 15.36
C PRO A 376 -5.98 8.40 14.09
N SER A 377 -6.77 7.35 14.27
CA SER A 377 -7.56 6.77 13.17
C SER A 377 -8.64 7.76 12.69
N GLY A 378 -8.85 7.83 11.38
CA GLY A 378 -9.93 8.63 10.80
C GLY A 378 -11.33 8.04 11.06
N THR A 379 -11.43 6.72 11.11
CA THR A 379 -12.69 5.97 11.14
C THR A 379 -12.98 5.28 12.48
N GLU A 380 -11.95 4.96 13.25
CA GLU A 380 -12.07 4.20 14.51
C GLU A 380 -11.69 5.03 15.73
N ASN A 381 -12.15 4.62 16.92
CA ASN A 381 -11.78 5.26 18.18
C ASN A 381 -10.46 4.72 18.74
N VAL A 382 -9.44 4.72 17.86
CA VAL A 382 -8.06 4.33 18.21
C VAL A 382 -7.08 5.35 17.68
N TYR A 383 -5.90 5.42 18.29
CA TYR A 383 -4.72 5.98 17.65
C TYR A 383 -3.74 4.86 17.31
N LYS A 384 -2.96 5.07 16.28
CA LYS A 384 -1.99 4.11 15.78
C LYS A 384 -0.60 4.62 16.08
N ILE A 385 0.21 3.78 16.74
CA ILE A 385 1.64 4.01 16.91
C ILE A 385 2.37 3.08 15.92
N TYR A 386 3.16 3.65 15.08
CA TYR A 386 4.12 2.96 14.24
C TYR A 386 5.49 3.17 14.86
N ALA A 387 6.30 2.13 14.97
CA ALA A 387 7.66 2.26 15.49
C ALA A 387 8.64 1.37 14.72
N GLU A 388 9.88 1.81 14.71
CA GLU A 388 10.98 1.09 14.08
C GLU A 388 12.26 1.24 14.90
N SER A 389 13.01 0.15 15.02
CA SER A 389 14.33 0.09 15.62
C SER A 389 15.34 -0.56 14.67
N PHE A 390 16.54 0.00 14.56
CA PHE A 390 17.68 -0.63 13.88
C PHE A 390 18.62 -1.37 14.83
N LYS A 391 18.24 -1.54 16.10
CA LYS A 391 18.95 -2.37 17.07
C LYS A 391 18.35 -3.76 17.13
N ASP A 392 17.25 -3.91 17.86
CA ASP A 392 16.58 -5.18 18.10
C ASP A 392 15.11 -4.98 18.50
N GLU A 393 14.41 -6.10 18.72
CA GLU A 393 13.00 -6.10 19.15
C GLU A 393 12.82 -5.49 20.56
N LYS A 394 13.78 -5.70 21.46
CA LYS A 394 13.73 -5.11 22.81
C LYS A 394 13.74 -3.58 22.75
N HIS A 395 14.63 -3.01 21.94
CA HIS A 395 14.69 -1.57 21.73
C HIS A 395 13.42 -1.06 21.02
N LEU A 396 12.80 -1.85 20.13
CA LEU A 396 11.52 -1.51 19.53
C LEU A 396 10.41 -1.39 20.60
N GLU A 397 10.31 -2.33 21.54
CA GLU A 397 9.36 -2.28 22.66
C GLU A 397 9.62 -1.07 23.56
N GLU A 398 10.88 -0.75 23.83
CA GLU A 398 11.26 0.46 24.59
C GLU A 398 10.82 1.75 23.87
N ILE A 399 10.88 1.79 22.52
CA ILE A 399 10.36 2.90 21.72
C ILE A 399 8.84 3.00 21.87
N PHE A 400 8.09 1.88 21.80
CA PHE A 400 6.64 1.88 22.02
C PHE A 400 6.27 2.42 23.41
N ALA A 401 6.92 1.93 24.45
CA ALA A 401 6.69 2.40 25.82
C ALA A 401 6.98 3.92 25.96
N GLY A 402 8.07 4.39 25.34
CA GLY A 402 8.41 5.80 25.28
C GLY A 402 7.35 6.64 24.56
N ALA A 403 6.83 6.15 23.44
CA ALA A 403 5.77 6.80 22.68
C ALA A 403 4.46 6.90 23.47
N GLU A 404 4.04 5.81 24.12
CA GLU A 404 2.83 5.78 24.97
C GLU A 404 2.94 6.75 26.14
N ASN A 405 4.08 6.77 26.85
CA ASN A 405 4.34 7.69 27.94
C ASN A 405 4.31 9.15 27.47
N MET A 406 4.90 9.46 26.31
CA MET A 406 4.88 10.79 25.73
C MET A 406 3.45 11.23 25.42
N ILE A 407 2.65 10.37 24.77
CA ILE A 407 1.27 10.65 24.40
C ILE A 407 0.41 10.86 25.66
N ALA A 408 0.57 10.01 26.67
CA ALA A 408 -0.13 10.16 27.94
C ALA A 408 0.23 11.48 28.68
N GLY A 409 1.44 11.97 28.50
CA GLY A 409 1.91 13.25 29.04
C GLY A 409 1.33 14.49 28.34
N LEU A 410 0.86 14.37 27.11
CA LEU A 410 0.30 15.49 26.35
C LEU A 410 -1.05 16.01 26.90
N GLY A 411 -1.76 15.20 27.66
CA GLY A 411 -3.05 15.55 28.28
C GLY A 411 -2.94 16.20 29.66
N ARG A 412 -1.71 16.34 30.16
CA ARG A 412 -1.41 16.95 31.45
C ARG A 412 -0.75 18.31 31.25
#